data_16b2ff3391e020a6a84828a550794d64
#
_entry.id   16b2ff3391e020a6a84828a550794d64
#
_cell.length_a   1.000
_cell.length_b   1.000
_cell.length_c   1.000
_cell.angle_alpha   90.00
_cell.angle_beta   90.00
_cell.angle_gamma   90.00
#
_symmetry.space_group_name_H-M   'P 1'
#
loop_
_entity.id
_entity.type
_entity.pdbx_description
1 polymer ?
#
loop_
_entity_poly.entity_id
_entity_poly.type
_entity_poly.pdbx_seq_one_letter_code
_entity_poly.pdbx_strand_id
1 'polypeptide(L)'
;MISNFAISRIEGKIESQDSLANQRFPKLNINLDKVSSNNNKLNVDYTFAADYLNGDSEDAKSIGYLKISGTIEITESKEKTVEILKRWDEKHSLPVDLAEEIINGLNFRCSSAGTLLAYSIGLIPPLVISMTKVQEKQ
;
A
#
# COMPACT_ATOMS: atom_id res chain seq x y z
N MET A 1 6.19 -8.44 15.11
CA MET A 1 6.66 -7.04 15.19
C MET A 1 7.35 -6.64 13.90
N ILE A 2 6.93 -5.52 13.33
CA ILE A 2 7.55 -5.01 12.10
C ILE A 2 8.94 -4.49 12.42
N SER A 3 9.95 -5.00 11.76
CA SER A 3 11.36 -4.61 11.98
C SER A 3 11.91 -3.72 10.86
N ASN A 4 11.31 -3.73 9.68
CA ASN A 4 11.76 -2.87 8.60
C ASN A 4 10.68 -2.66 7.54
N PHE A 5 10.63 -1.45 6.97
CA PHE A 5 9.86 -1.13 5.77
C PHE A 5 10.84 -0.73 4.68
N ALA A 6 10.91 -1.49 3.61
CA ALA A 6 11.75 -1.17 2.47
C ALA A 6 10.88 -0.78 1.28
N ILE A 7 11.27 0.30 0.61
CA ILE A 7 10.68 0.69 -0.67
C ILE A 7 11.67 0.29 -1.74
N SER A 8 11.23 -0.55 -2.69
CA SER A 8 12.08 -1.02 -3.78
C SER A 8 11.79 -0.31 -5.10
N ARG A 9 10.59 0.24 -5.26
CA ARG A 9 10.21 0.92 -6.50
C ARG A 9 9.21 2.03 -6.23
N ILE A 10 9.46 3.18 -6.83
CA ILE A 10 8.54 4.32 -6.84
C ILE A 10 8.31 4.70 -8.29
N GLU A 11 7.05 4.80 -8.70
CA GLU A 11 6.68 5.14 -10.05
C GLU A 11 5.54 6.14 -10.02
N GLY A 12 5.63 7.17 -10.88
CA GLY A 12 4.56 8.12 -11.07
C GLY A 12 4.44 8.48 -12.53
N LYS A 13 3.22 8.69 -13.00
CA LYS A 13 2.97 9.01 -14.39
C LYS A 13 1.78 9.94 -14.53
N ILE A 14 1.91 10.93 -15.38
CA ILE A 14 0.81 11.76 -15.85
C ILE A 14 0.37 11.21 -17.21
N GLU A 15 -0.90 10.84 -17.31
CA GLU A 15 -1.48 10.31 -18.56
C GLU A 15 -2.21 11.37 -19.36
N SER A 16 -2.73 12.42 -18.69
CA SER A 16 -3.44 13.51 -19.35
C SER A 16 -3.16 14.82 -18.62
N GLN A 17 -2.34 15.70 -19.23
CA GLN A 17 -2.05 17.01 -18.66
C GLN A 17 -3.23 17.96 -18.71
N ASP A 18 -4.11 17.80 -19.70
CA ASP A 18 -5.27 18.67 -19.88
C ASP A 18 -6.27 18.58 -18.74
N SER A 19 -6.25 17.46 -18.00
CA SER A 19 -7.21 17.19 -16.93
C SER A 19 -6.65 17.47 -15.53
N LEU A 20 -5.41 17.97 -15.39
CA LEU A 20 -4.80 18.20 -14.08
C LEU A 20 -5.58 19.21 -13.24
N ALA A 21 -6.21 20.21 -13.86
CA ALA A 21 -7.00 21.22 -13.14
C ALA A 21 -8.25 20.63 -12.48
N ASN A 22 -8.73 19.48 -12.96
CA ASN A 22 -9.96 18.83 -12.49
C ASN A 22 -9.69 17.58 -11.67
N GLN A 23 -8.47 17.40 -11.19
CA GLN A 23 -8.16 16.20 -10.43
C GLN A 23 -8.91 16.13 -9.10
N ARG A 24 -9.24 14.91 -8.71
CA ARG A 24 -9.85 14.60 -7.43
C ARG A 24 -8.84 13.93 -6.52
N PHE A 25 -9.17 13.81 -5.23
CA PHE A 25 -8.36 13.01 -4.32
C PHE A 25 -8.25 11.59 -4.89
N PRO A 26 -7.06 10.98 -4.92
CA PRO A 26 -6.86 9.70 -5.58
C PRO A 26 -7.59 8.55 -4.88
N LYS A 27 -7.91 7.53 -5.65
CA LYS A 27 -8.34 6.25 -5.08
C LYS A 27 -7.10 5.51 -4.61
N LEU A 28 -7.05 5.24 -3.31
CA LEU A 28 -5.92 4.56 -2.69
C LEU A 28 -6.21 3.07 -2.59
N ASN A 29 -5.22 2.27 -2.94
CA ASN A 29 -5.31 0.82 -2.85
C ASN A 29 -4.00 0.25 -2.32
N ILE A 30 -4.10 -0.66 -1.37
CA ILE A 30 -2.95 -1.36 -0.82
C ILE A 30 -3.16 -2.86 -1.03
N ASN A 31 -2.22 -3.49 -1.70
CA ASN A 31 -2.23 -4.94 -1.89
C ASN A 31 -1.02 -5.55 -1.19
N LEU A 32 -1.27 -6.65 -0.50
CA LEU A 32 -0.22 -7.52 0.02
C LEU A 32 -0.09 -8.66 -0.98
N ASP A 33 1.01 -8.65 -1.73
CA ASP A 33 1.16 -9.49 -2.90
C ASP A 33 1.69 -10.88 -2.59
N LYS A 34 2.61 -10.96 -1.64
CA LYS A 34 3.28 -12.22 -1.31
C LYS A 34 3.77 -12.19 0.13
N VAL A 35 3.63 -13.32 0.79
CA VAL A 35 4.19 -13.55 2.13
C VAL A 35 5.15 -14.72 2.05
N SER A 36 6.38 -14.51 2.49
CA SER A 36 7.43 -15.53 2.47
C SER A 36 8.26 -15.47 3.73
N SER A 37 9.08 -16.47 3.96
CA SER A 37 9.96 -16.54 5.11
C SER A 37 11.41 -16.72 4.67
N ASN A 38 12.32 -16.02 5.32
CA ASN A 38 13.75 -16.13 5.08
C ASN A 38 14.50 -15.89 6.39
N ASN A 39 15.36 -16.82 6.78
CA ASN A 39 16.20 -16.70 7.99
C ASN A 39 15.41 -16.30 9.25
N ASN A 40 14.29 -16.97 9.52
CA ASN A 40 13.40 -16.70 10.67
C ASN A 40 12.71 -15.33 10.63
N LYS A 41 12.74 -14.67 9.49
CA LYS A 41 12.01 -13.42 9.27
C LYS A 41 10.91 -13.61 8.25
N LEU A 42 9.80 -12.97 8.49
CA LEU A 42 8.67 -12.97 7.57
C LEU A 42 8.79 -11.75 6.65
N ASN A 43 8.65 -11.96 5.36
CA ASN A 43 8.70 -10.89 4.37
C ASN A 43 7.33 -10.76 3.69
N VAL A 44 6.78 -9.57 3.68
CA VAL A 44 5.51 -9.28 3.04
C VAL A 44 5.76 -8.28 1.91
N ASP A 45 5.56 -8.71 0.69
CA ASP A 45 5.66 -7.83 -0.48
C ASP A 45 4.35 -7.06 -0.62
N TYR A 46 4.44 -5.77 -0.85
CA TYR A 46 3.27 -4.89 -0.94
C TYR A 46 3.33 -3.99 -2.15
N THR A 47 2.15 -3.52 -2.55
CA THR A 47 1.99 -2.46 -3.55
C THR A 47 0.99 -1.44 -3.02
N PHE A 48 1.41 -0.18 -2.96
CA PHE A 48 0.55 0.96 -2.68
C PHE A 48 0.31 1.69 -3.99
N ALA A 49 -0.95 1.92 -4.33
CA ALA A 49 -1.31 2.62 -5.56
C ALA A 49 -2.27 3.76 -5.28
N ALA A 50 -2.05 4.88 -5.95
CA ALA A 50 -2.93 6.04 -5.93
C ALA A 50 -3.34 6.32 -7.37
N ASP A 51 -4.62 6.11 -7.69
CA ASP A 51 -5.15 6.32 -9.04
C ASP A 51 -5.91 7.64 -9.10
N TYR A 52 -5.47 8.52 -9.97
CA TYR A 52 -6.03 9.87 -10.14
C TYR A 52 -7.00 9.88 -11.31
N LEU A 53 -8.23 10.27 -11.05
CA LEU A 53 -9.29 10.32 -12.05
C LEU A 53 -9.77 11.75 -12.23
N ASN A 54 -10.37 12.03 -13.39
CA ASN A 54 -10.89 13.35 -13.70
C ASN A 54 -12.32 13.60 -13.20
N GLY A 55 -12.88 12.70 -12.42
CA GLY A 55 -14.21 12.82 -11.85
C GLY A 55 -14.58 11.59 -11.02
N ASP A 56 -15.79 11.60 -10.48
CA ASP A 56 -16.29 10.54 -9.60
C ASP A 56 -17.20 9.53 -10.32
N SER A 57 -17.47 9.72 -11.60
CA SER A 57 -18.33 8.82 -12.37
C SER A 57 -17.59 7.55 -12.80
N GLU A 58 -18.34 6.50 -13.15
CA GLU A 58 -17.75 5.25 -13.65
C GLU A 58 -17.00 5.46 -14.97
N ASP A 59 -17.38 6.49 -15.73
CA ASP A 59 -16.74 6.84 -17.00
C ASP A 59 -15.52 7.75 -16.82
N ALA A 60 -15.14 8.05 -15.58
CA ALA A 60 -14.00 8.92 -15.31
C ALA A 60 -12.71 8.30 -15.85
N LYS A 61 -11.93 9.14 -16.55
CA LYS A 61 -10.67 8.70 -17.14
C LYS A 61 -9.52 8.92 -16.20
N SER A 62 -8.52 8.05 -16.27
CA SER A 62 -7.28 8.20 -15.53
C SER A 62 -6.50 9.41 -16.05
N ILE A 63 -6.07 10.29 -15.14
CA ILE A 63 -5.17 11.39 -15.44
C ILE A 63 -3.74 11.08 -15.02
N GLY A 64 -3.56 10.05 -14.19
CA GLY A 64 -2.24 9.64 -13.75
C GLY A 64 -2.30 8.66 -12.61
N TYR A 65 -1.13 8.22 -12.17
CA TYR A 65 -1.04 7.33 -11.01
C TYR A 65 0.29 7.48 -10.30
N LEU A 66 0.29 7.08 -9.03
CA LEU A 66 1.49 6.84 -8.22
C LEU A 66 1.47 5.39 -7.77
N LYS A 67 2.63 4.75 -7.82
CA LYS A 67 2.75 3.36 -7.41
C LYS A 67 4.04 3.17 -6.61
N ILE A 68 3.91 2.62 -5.43
CA ILE A 68 5.04 2.37 -4.53
C ILE A 68 4.99 0.91 -4.15
N SER A 69 6.07 0.20 -4.32
CA SER A 69 6.16 -1.19 -3.92
C SER A 69 7.44 -1.48 -3.16
N GLY A 70 7.41 -2.52 -2.38
CA GLY A 70 8.54 -2.91 -1.57
C GLY A 70 8.23 -4.11 -0.71
N THR A 71 8.99 -4.26 0.37
CA THR A 71 8.89 -5.41 1.27
C THR A 71 8.91 -4.94 2.71
N ILE A 72 8.03 -5.52 3.52
CA ILE A 72 8.00 -5.34 4.96
C ILE A 72 8.64 -6.56 5.58
N GLU A 73 9.61 -6.34 6.47
CA GLU A 73 10.23 -7.40 7.23
C GLU A 73 9.63 -7.45 8.62
N ILE A 74 9.22 -8.64 9.03
CA ILE A 74 8.57 -8.87 10.32
C ILE A 74 9.38 -9.90 11.08
N THR A 75 9.72 -9.57 12.32
CA THR A 75 10.38 -10.49 13.25
C THR A 75 9.35 -11.06 14.20
N GLU A 76 9.15 -12.37 14.15
CA GLU A 76 8.22 -13.09 15.01
C GLU A 76 8.85 -14.40 15.48
N SER A 77 8.23 -15.03 16.48
CA SER A 77 8.65 -16.35 16.89
C SER A 77 8.48 -17.35 15.74
N LYS A 78 9.26 -18.42 15.77
CA LYS A 78 9.17 -19.46 14.75
C LYS A 78 7.77 -20.05 14.65
N GLU A 79 7.10 -20.25 15.76
CA GLU A 79 5.74 -20.79 15.81
C GLU A 79 4.73 -19.86 15.15
N LYS A 80 4.80 -18.57 15.46
CA LYS A 80 3.92 -17.56 14.85
C LYS A 80 4.19 -17.40 13.36
N THR A 81 5.44 -17.46 12.95
CA THR A 81 5.81 -17.39 11.55
C THR A 81 5.17 -18.53 10.74
N VAL A 82 5.25 -19.74 11.24
CA VAL A 82 4.62 -20.90 10.59
C VAL A 82 3.10 -20.72 10.50
N GLU A 83 2.49 -20.27 11.59
CA GLU A 83 1.03 -20.03 11.63
C GLU A 83 0.60 -18.96 10.63
N ILE A 84 1.34 -17.86 10.54
CA ILE A 84 1.06 -16.78 9.59
C ILE A 84 1.18 -17.26 8.15
N LEU A 85 2.23 -18.01 7.82
CA LEU A 85 2.43 -18.56 6.48
C LEU A 85 1.31 -19.52 6.11
N LYS A 86 0.89 -20.37 7.03
CA LYS A 86 -0.20 -21.31 6.82
C LYS A 86 -1.51 -20.57 6.53
N ARG A 87 -1.82 -19.55 7.33
CA ARG A 87 -3.02 -18.75 7.13
C ARG A 87 -3.00 -18.03 5.79
N TRP A 88 -1.84 -17.52 5.38
CA TRP A 88 -1.70 -16.88 4.07
C TRP A 88 -1.95 -17.86 2.92
N ASP A 89 -1.36 -19.06 3.00
CA ASP A 89 -1.54 -20.08 1.97
C ASP A 89 -2.99 -20.56 1.86
N GLU A 90 -3.69 -20.67 2.99
CA GLU A 90 -5.07 -21.17 3.00
C GLU A 90 -6.10 -20.09 2.69
N LYS A 91 -5.92 -18.87 3.17
CA LYS A 91 -6.94 -17.82 3.14
C LYS A 91 -6.49 -16.53 2.45
N HIS A 92 -5.23 -16.42 2.06
CA HIS A 92 -4.63 -15.18 1.57
C HIS A 92 -4.89 -13.99 2.48
N SER A 93 -4.87 -14.23 3.80
CA SER A 93 -5.08 -13.19 4.80
C SER A 93 -4.06 -13.30 5.93
N LEU A 94 -3.82 -12.17 6.58
CA LEU A 94 -2.98 -12.10 7.77
C LEU A 94 -3.85 -11.97 9.02
N PRO A 95 -3.31 -12.29 10.22
CA PRO A 95 -4.01 -11.99 11.46
C PRO A 95 -4.40 -10.51 11.52
N VAL A 96 -5.57 -10.20 12.08
CA VAL A 96 -6.14 -8.85 12.07
C VAL A 96 -5.18 -7.81 12.65
N ASP A 97 -4.57 -8.10 13.80
CA ASP A 97 -3.65 -7.16 14.45
C ASP A 97 -2.44 -6.85 13.57
N LEU A 98 -1.87 -7.87 12.93
CA LEU A 98 -0.74 -7.71 12.04
C LEU A 98 -1.14 -6.94 10.77
N ALA A 99 -2.29 -7.27 10.21
CA ALA A 99 -2.81 -6.58 9.02
C ALA A 99 -3.03 -5.08 9.30
N GLU A 100 -3.60 -4.74 10.45
CA GLU A 100 -3.78 -3.33 10.85
C GLU A 100 -2.45 -2.59 10.99
N GLU A 101 -1.48 -3.21 11.64
CA GLU A 101 -0.15 -2.64 11.82
C GLU A 101 0.51 -2.38 10.47
N ILE A 102 0.44 -3.33 9.56
CA ILE A 102 1.00 -3.22 8.21
C ILE A 102 0.30 -2.10 7.43
N ILE A 103 -1.02 -2.11 7.37
CA ILE A 103 -1.78 -1.14 6.58
C ILE A 103 -1.56 0.28 7.11
N ASN A 104 -1.60 0.47 8.41
CA ASN A 104 -1.37 1.79 9.00
C ASN A 104 0.07 2.27 8.77
N GLY A 105 1.04 1.38 8.89
CA GLY A 105 2.44 1.70 8.58
C GLY A 105 2.65 2.06 7.10
N LEU A 106 2.00 1.34 6.19
CA LEU A 106 2.06 1.62 4.76
C LEU A 106 1.36 2.94 4.41
N ASN A 107 0.18 3.19 4.99
CA ASN A 107 -0.50 4.47 4.80
C ASN A 107 0.39 5.65 5.18
N PHE A 108 1.06 5.56 6.32
CA PHE A 108 1.96 6.61 6.76
C PHE A 108 3.17 6.77 5.84
N ARG A 109 3.91 5.69 5.59
CA ARG A 109 5.16 5.75 4.81
C ARG A 109 4.94 6.00 3.33
N CYS A 110 3.96 5.33 2.73
CA CYS A 110 3.68 5.50 1.31
C CYS A 110 3.01 6.84 1.01
N SER A 111 2.18 7.34 1.92
CA SER A 111 1.60 8.69 1.77
C SER A 111 2.69 9.76 1.84
N SER A 112 3.67 9.59 2.71
CA SER A 112 4.79 10.54 2.81
C SER A 112 5.67 10.52 1.56
N ALA A 113 6.06 9.33 1.10
CA ALA A 113 6.84 9.17 -0.13
C ALA A 113 6.05 9.63 -1.36
N GLY A 114 4.77 9.28 -1.42
CA GLY A 114 3.88 9.67 -2.50
C GLY A 114 3.65 11.17 -2.56
N THR A 115 3.65 11.86 -1.43
CA THR A 115 3.52 13.32 -1.38
C THR A 115 4.69 14.00 -2.09
N LEU A 116 5.92 13.56 -1.85
CA LEU A 116 7.09 14.10 -2.53
C LEU A 116 7.02 13.85 -4.03
N LEU A 117 6.64 12.65 -4.43
CA LEU A 117 6.50 12.30 -5.84
C LEU A 117 5.38 13.09 -6.50
N ALA A 118 4.23 13.24 -5.83
CA ALA A 118 3.08 13.97 -6.35
C ALA A 118 3.43 15.43 -6.65
N TYR A 119 4.11 16.10 -5.72
CA TYR A 119 4.57 17.47 -5.94
C TYR A 119 5.49 17.58 -7.15
N SER A 120 6.31 16.59 -7.39
CA SER A 120 7.26 16.59 -8.50
C SER A 120 6.57 16.58 -9.87
N ILE A 121 5.37 15.99 -9.96
CA ILE A 121 4.67 15.81 -11.23
C ILE A 121 3.30 16.49 -11.29
N GLY A 122 2.95 17.28 -10.28
CA GLY A 122 1.72 18.08 -10.27
C GLY A 122 0.45 17.36 -9.87
N LEU A 123 0.55 16.24 -9.17
CA LEU A 123 -0.61 15.53 -8.63
C LEU A 123 -0.91 15.95 -7.19
N ILE A 124 -2.16 15.77 -6.78
CA ILE A 124 -2.57 16.01 -5.39
C ILE A 124 -1.89 14.97 -4.48
N PRO A 125 -1.26 15.38 -3.36
CA PRO A 125 -0.64 14.42 -2.45
C PRO A 125 -1.63 13.37 -1.93
N PRO A 126 -1.26 12.08 -1.95
CA PRO A 126 -2.11 11.01 -1.45
C PRO A 126 -1.97 10.84 0.07
N LEU A 127 -2.19 11.91 0.82
CA LEU A 127 -1.97 11.92 2.26
C LEU A 127 -3.18 11.38 3.01
N VAL A 128 -2.97 10.33 3.79
CA VAL A 128 -3.97 9.72 4.66
C VAL A 128 -3.54 9.96 6.11
N ILE A 129 -4.39 10.66 6.87
CA ILE A 129 -4.09 11.00 8.26
C ILE A 129 -4.93 10.22 9.28
N SER A 130 -5.97 9.51 8.83
CA SER A 130 -6.79 8.68 9.71
C SER A 130 -6.27 7.24 9.76
N MET A 131 -6.38 6.63 10.94
CA MET A 131 -5.99 5.23 11.13
C MET A 131 -7.06 4.30 10.57
N THR A 132 -6.62 3.23 9.93
CA THR A 132 -7.51 2.20 9.39
C THR A 132 -7.68 1.07 10.38
N LYS A 133 -8.92 0.62 10.57
CA LYS A 133 -9.23 -0.59 11.32
C LYS A 133 -9.63 -1.68 10.35
N VAL A 134 -9.03 -2.85 10.52
CA VAL A 134 -9.32 -4.01 9.68
C VAL A 134 -10.40 -4.85 10.35
N GLN A 135 -11.45 -5.17 9.61
CA GLN A 135 -12.49 -6.08 10.10
C GLN A 135 -12.11 -7.51 9.75
N GLU A 136 -12.34 -8.42 10.70
CA GLU A 136 -12.09 -9.82 10.46
C GLU A 136 -13.11 -10.38 9.47
N LYS A 137 -12.61 -11.07 8.44
CA LYS A 137 -13.49 -11.75 7.48
C LYS A 137 -14.03 -13.01 8.11
N GLN A 138 -15.34 -13.07 8.22
CA GLN A 138 -16.01 -14.28 8.67
C GLN A 138 -16.16 -15.31 7.55
#